data_5a703d2f2fd3c956248692f445a91de4
#
_entry.id   5a703d2f2fd3c956248692f445a91de4
#
_cell.length_a   1.000
_cell.length_b   1.000
_cell.length_c   1.000
_cell.angle_alpha   90.00
_cell.angle_beta   90.00
_cell.angle_gamma   90.00
#
_symmetry.space_group_name_H-M   'P 1'
#
loop_
_entity.id
_entity.type
_entity.pdbx_description
1 polymer ?
#
loop_
_entity_poly.entity_id
_entity_poly.type
_entity_poly.pdbx_seq_one_letter_code
_entity_poly.pdbx_strand_id
1 'polypeptide(L)'
;MKIKDNRARYFIYSVFFILFVYLGYKAPYCLDEWKWGLPQRMELMKRGFSGYNGRYLGNILALLITRSEVAKTLVISVCMVLVVWLMEVSVRRKSFSEKDKSDPILLLSIILLLLAVPASLYGQSYGWPAAFVNYEVPVPLFLVYFIWTEELYRKKAEKYSCFQTFAVIPLGICVQLFSENITIIVAAYALWMLVYTAVRYRKIYLT
;
A
#
# COMPACT_ATOMS: atom_id res chain seq x y z
N MET A 1 21.18 8.88 -25.21
CA MET A 1 19.86 9.42 -24.87
C MET A 1 19.14 8.72 -23.68
N LYS A 2 19.59 7.55 -23.22
CA LYS A 2 18.97 6.77 -22.10
C LYS A 2 19.14 7.37 -20.69
N ILE A 3 20.19 8.17 -20.45
CA ILE A 3 20.51 8.70 -19.11
C ILE A 3 19.65 9.93 -18.76
N LYS A 4 19.17 10.70 -19.76
CA LYS A 4 18.36 11.91 -19.53
C LYS A 4 16.97 11.60 -18.96
N ASP A 5 16.33 10.53 -19.40
CA ASP A 5 14.97 10.15 -18.97
C ASP A 5 14.91 9.70 -17.50
N ASN A 6 15.95 9.01 -17.01
CA ASN A 6 15.98 8.56 -15.61
C ASN A 6 16.15 9.72 -14.62
N ARG A 7 16.86 10.80 -14.98
CA ARG A 7 17.06 11.97 -14.10
C ARG A 7 15.75 12.70 -13.83
N ALA A 8 14.94 12.93 -14.87
CA ALA A 8 13.62 13.56 -14.71
C ALA A 8 12.71 12.73 -13.80
N ARG A 9 12.70 11.42 -13.97
CA ARG A 9 11.92 10.50 -13.11
C ARG A 9 12.35 10.59 -11.64
N TYR A 10 13.66 10.46 -11.36
CA TYR A 10 14.17 10.57 -9.99
C TYR A 10 13.88 11.95 -9.39
N PHE A 11 13.99 13.00 -10.17
CA PHE A 11 13.64 14.35 -9.72
C PHE A 11 12.16 14.43 -9.32
N ILE A 12 11.24 13.92 -10.14
CA ILE A 12 9.80 13.90 -9.84
C ILE A 12 9.52 13.11 -8.55
N TYR A 13 10.10 11.93 -8.39
CA TYR A 13 9.95 11.15 -7.15
C TYR A 13 10.51 11.88 -5.93
N SER A 14 11.65 12.57 -6.07
CA SER A 14 12.25 13.33 -4.97
C SER A 14 11.36 14.52 -4.56
N VAL A 15 10.82 15.26 -5.52
CA VAL A 15 9.88 16.36 -5.22
C VAL A 15 8.62 15.84 -4.55
N PHE A 16 8.06 14.74 -5.03
CA PHE A 16 6.89 14.12 -4.44
C PHE A 16 7.17 13.59 -3.03
N PHE A 17 8.32 12.97 -2.81
CA PHE A 17 8.74 12.53 -1.48
C PHE A 17 8.86 13.71 -0.51
N ILE A 18 9.54 14.78 -0.90
CA ILE A 18 9.71 16.00 -0.09
C ILE A 18 8.34 16.61 0.25
N LEU A 19 7.42 16.67 -0.72
CA LEU A 19 6.06 17.13 -0.48
C LEU A 19 5.38 16.30 0.62
N PHE A 20 5.46 14.98 0.57
CA PHE A 20 4.83 14.12 1.57
C PHE A 20 5.59 14.08 2.90
N VAL A 21 6.90 14.34 2.92
CA VAL A 21 7.63 14.61 4.16
C VAL A 21 7.07 15.88 4.83
N TYR A 22 6.87 16.94 4.07
CA TYR A 22 6.28 18.18 4.58
C TYR A 22 4.85 17.96 5.09
N LEU A 23 3.99 17.32 4.28
CA LEU A 23 2.60 17.04 4.66
C LEU A 23 2.51 16.11 5.88
N GLY A 24 3.31 15.05 5.92
CA GLY A 24 3.37 14.12 7.05
C GLY A 24 3.86 14.78 8.34
N TYR A 25 4.84 15.67 8.24
CA TYR A 25 5.29 16.47 9.39
C TYR A 25 4.19 17.41 9.89
N LYS A 26 3.45 18.06 8.98
CA LYS A 26 2.37 19.00 9.29
C LYS A 26 1.05 18.33 9.66
N ALA A 27 0.87 17.03 9.37
CA ALA A 27 -0.36 16.31 9.70
C ALA A 27 -0.60 16.35 11.23
N PRO A 28 -1.72 16.98 11.68
CA PRO A 28 -1.98 17.15 13.10
C PRO A 28 -2.40 15.81 13.73
N TYR A 29 -2.14 15.67 15.02
CA TYR A 29 -2.78 14.62 15.80
C TYR A 29 -4.20 15.04 16.14
N CYS A 30 -5.15 14.19 15.79
CA CYS A 30 -6.59 14.38 16.01
C CYS A 30 -7.14 13.35 17.02
N LEU A 31 -8.43 13.27 17.14
CA LEU A 31 -9.19 12.47 18.09
C LEU A 31 -8.59 11.11 18.49
N ASP A 32 -8.31 10.27 17.52
CA ASP A 32 -7.86 8.90 17.77
C ASP A 32 -6.38 8.83 18.12
N GLU A 33 -5.54 9.70 17.56
CA GLU A 33 -4.11 9.74 17.89
C GLU A 33 -3.88 10.09 19.36
N TRP A 34 -4.67 10.97 19.93
CA TRP A 34 -4.59 11.27 21.37
C TRP A 34 -4.90 10.03 22.21
N LYS A 35 -5.89 9.22 21.80
CA LYS A 35 -6.18 7.95 22.47
C LYS A 35 -5.06 6.94 22.27
N TRP A 36 -4.53 6.81 21.03
CA TRP A 36 -3.43 5.90 20.73
C TRP A 36 -2.12 6.28 21.44
N GLY A 37 -1.90 7.55 21.71
CA GLY A 37 -0.76 8.06 22.49
C GLY A 37 -0.78 7.66 23.97
N LEU A 38 -1.92 7.26 24.52
CA LEU A 38 -2.05 6.93 25.94
C LEU A 38 -1.28 5.63 26.31
N PRO A 39 -0.71 5.55 27.54
CA PRO A 39 -0.02 4.34 28.03
C PRO A 39 -0.89 3.08 28.01
N GLN A 40 -2.20 3.22 28.26
CA GLN A 40 -3.16 2.10 28.27
C GLN A 40 -3.23 1.36 26.93
N ARG A 41 -2.91 2.02 25.82
CA ARG A 41 -2.87 1.38 24.49
C ARG A 41 -1.68 0.44 24.32
N MET A 42 -0.58 0.66 25.03
CA MET A 42 0.53 -0.30 25.10
C MET A 42 0.12 -1.60 25.80
N GLU A 43 -0.71 -1.50 26.88
CA GLU A 43 -1.25 -2.70 27.52
C GLU A 43 -2.20 -3.49 26.61
N LEU A 44 -2.98 -2.80 25.78
CA LEU A 44 -3.81 -3.42 24.76
C LEU A 44 -2.96 -4.20 23.74
N MET A 45 -1.83 -3.64 23.31
CA MET A 45 -0.87 -4.34 22.43
C MET A 45 -0.30 -5.60 23.10
N LYS A 46 0.11 -5.52 24.37
CA LYS A 46 0.62 -6.67 25.14
C LYS A 46 -0.40 -7.82 25.22
N ARG A 47 -1.69 -7.50 25.21
CA ARG A 47 -2.80 -8.48 25.18
C ARG A 47 -3.17 -8.91 23.76
N GLY A 48 -2.36 -8.58 22.75
CA GLY A 48 -2.61 -8.91 21.34
C GLY A 48 -3.89 -8.28 20.78
N PHE A 49 -4.29 -7.10 21.26
CA PHE A 49 -5.53 -6.39 20.90
C PHE A 49 -6.81 -7.21 21.14
N SER A 50 -6.75 -8.19 22.04
CA SER A 50 -7.90 -9.05 22.36
C SER A 50 -9.10 -8.22 22.80
N GLY A 51 -10.27 -8.47 22.20
CA GLY A 51 -11.52 -7.76 22.51
C GLY A 51 -11.60 -6.34 21.94
N TYR A 52 -10.66 -5.91 21.08
CA TYR A 52 -10.68 -4.59 20.49
C TYR A 52 -11.23 -4.58 19.06
N ASN A 53 -10.38 -4.90 18.06
CA ASN A 53 -10.79 -5.04 16.66
C ASN A 53 -9.79 -5.92 15.91
N GLY A 54 -10.07 -6.24 14.62
CA GLY A 54 -9.23 -7.06 13.76
C GLY A 54 -8.07 -6.33 13.07
N ARG A 55 -7.85 -5.04 13.34
CA ARG A 55 -6.87 -4.19 12.65
C ARG A 55 -5.47 -4.29 13.27
N TYR A 56 -4.95 -5.48 13.43
CA TYR A 56 -3.72 -5.72 14.19
C TYR A 56 -2.52 -4.89 13.71
N LEU A 57 -2.22 -4.91 12.41
CA LEU A 57 -1.09 -4.16 11.84
C LEU A 57 -1.34 -2.65 11.84
N GLY A 58 -2.57 -2.21 11.54
CA GLY A 58 -2.96 -0.82 11.64
C GLY A 58 -2.81 -0.28 13.07
N ASN A 59 -3.23 -1.07 14.08
CA ASN A 59 -3.10 -0.69 15.49
C ASN A 59 -1.63 -0.58 15.92
N ILE A 60 -0.75 -1.51 15.48
CA ILE A 60 0.69 -1.44 15.76
C ILE A 60 1.30 -0.19 15.16
N LEU A 61 0.97 0.12 13.91
CA LEU A 61 1.45 1.34 13.26
C LEU A 61 0.88 2.60 13.91
N ALA A 62 -0.39 2.61 14.33
CA ALA A 62 -0.97 3.73 15.06
C ALA A 62 -0.23 3.98 16.37
N LEU A 63 0.17 2.93 17.10
CA LEU A 63 1.01 3.05 18.29
C LEU A 63 2.38 3.65 17.98
N LEU A 64 2.98 3.28 16.87
CA LEU A 64 4.30 3.76 16.45
C LEU A 64 4.26 5.26 16.07
N ILE A 65 3.34 5.63 15.17
CA ILE A 65 3.27 6.99 14.63
C ILE A 65 2.82 8.03 15.68
N THR A 66 2.05 7.61 16.69
CA THR A 66 1.61 8.51 17.76
C THR A 66 2.68 8.76 18.83
N ARG A 67 3.78 8.03 18.78
CA ARG A 67 4.93 8.19 19.72
C ARG A 67 6.16 8.81 19.08
N SER A 68 6.16 8.97 17.75
CA SER A 68 7.33 9.49 17.03
C SER A 68 6.89 10.26 15.79
N GLU A 69 7.09 11.57 15.82
CA GLU A 69 6.89 12.46 14.66
C GLU A 69 7.71 12.02 13.45
N VAL A 70 8.93 11.54 13.68
CA VAL A 70 9.79 11.03 12.62
C VAL A 70 9.18 9.77 12.01
N ALA A 71 8.71 8.82 12.83
CA ALA A 71 8.07 7.61 12.34
C ALA A 71 6.80 7.94 11.55
N LYS A 72 5.94 8.85 12.05
CA LYS A 72 4.75 9.32 11.34
C LYS A 72 5.11 9.87 9.96
N THR A 73 6.04 10.80 9.92
CA THR A 73 6.48 11.46 8.68
C THR A 73 7.05 10.45 7.68
N LEU A 74 7.89 9.51 8.13
CA LEU A 74 8.48 8.49 7.28
C LEU A 74 7.43 7.49 6.76
N VAL A 75 6.53 7.03 7.62
CA VAL A 75 5.45 6.11 7.20
C VAL A 75 4.60 6.74 6.11
N ILE A 76 4.18 8.01 6.29
CA ILE A 76 3.36 8.72 5.30
C ILE A 76 4.14 8.91 3.99
N SER A 77 5.33 9.47 4.03
CA SER A 77 6.08 9.82 2.82
C SER A 77 6.55 8.58 2.03
N VAL A 78 7.06 7.57 2.71
CA VAL A 78 7.50 6.33 2.06
C VAL A 78 6.31 5.58 1.47
N CYS A 79 5.20 5.47 2.21
CA CYS A 79 3.99 4.81 1.72
C CYS A 79 3.50 5.46 0.43
N MET A 80 3.39 6.80 0.37
CA MET A 80 2.88 7.49 -0.82
C MET A 80 3.81 7.33 -2.04
N VAL A 81 5.13 7.34 -1.84
CA VAL A 81 6.08 7.05 -2.93
C VAL A 81 5.93 5.61 -3.42
N LEU A 82 5.75 4.65 -2.51
CA LEU A 82 5.52 3.25 -2.87
C LEU A 82 4.20 3.08 -3.65
N VAL A 83 3.13 3.77 -3.26
CA VAL A 83 1.85 3.76 -4.00
C VAL A 83 2.08 4.24 -5.42
N VAL A 84 2.71 5.41 -5.62
CA VAL A 84 2.98 5.96 -6.97
C VAL A 84 3.84 5.00 -7.78
N TRP A 85 4.90 4.46 -7.19
CA TRP A 85 5.79 3.53 -7.88
C TRP A 85 5.08 2.24 -8.30
N LEU A 86 4.29 1.64 -7.39
CA LEU A 86 3.56 0.41 -7.68
C LEU A 86 2.43 0.63 -8.68
N MET A 87 1.75 1.77 -8.64
CA MET A 87 0.78 2.16 -9.67
C MET A 87 1.45 2.31 -11.04
N GLU A 88 2.62 2.98 -11.11
CA GLU A 88 3.39 3.07 -12.34
C GLU A 88 3.76 1.68 -12.88
N VAL A 89 4.23 0.77 -12.03
CA VAL A 89 4.54 -0.62 -12.39
C VAL A 89 3.29 -1.34 -12.90
N SER A 90 2.18 -1.23 -12.20
CA SER A 90 0.91 -1.88 -12.57
C SER A 90 0.38 -1.39 -13.92
N VAL A 91 0.33 -0.06 -14.12
CA VAL A 91 -0.16 0.54 -15.39
C VAL A 91 0.73 0.16 -16.57
N ARG A 92 2.02 0.14 -16.39
CA ARG A 92 2.97 -0.28 -17.45
C ARG A 92 2.88 -1.75 -17.77
N ARG A 93 2.15 -2.52 -16.98
CA ARG A 93 1.99 -3.97 -17.16
C ARG A 93 3.32 -4.70 -17.18
N LYS A 94 4.28 -4.31 -16.35
CA LYS A 94 5.63 -4.88 -16.32
C LYS A 94 5.91 -5.61 -15.02
N SER A 95 6.68 -6.66 -15.15
CA SER A 95 7.27 -7.36 -14.02
C SER A 95 8.28 -6.46 -13.31
N PHE A 96 8.47 -6.63 -11.99
CA PHE A 96 9.46 -5.91 -11.20
C PHE A 96 10.89 -5.99 -11.77
N SER A 97 11.18 -6.97 -12.64
CA SER A 97 12.51 -7.20 -13.21
C SER A 97 12.79 -6.48 -14.53
N GLU A 98 11.78 -5.89 -15.17
CA GLU A 98 11.98 -5.22 -16.46
C GLU A 98 12.52 -3.81 -16.31
N LYS A 99 13.77 -3.59 -16.76
CA LYS A 99 14.35 -2.24 -16.92
C LYS A 99 13.71 -1.55 -18.10
N ASP A 100 12.82 -0.59 -17.87
CA ASP A 100 12.17 0.11 -18.96
C ASP A 100 12.34 1.62 -18.94
N LYS A 101 12.06 2.22 -20.14
CA LYS A 101 12.09 3.67 -20.33
C LYS A 101 11.04 4.32 -19.44
N SER A 102 11.47 5.22 -18.59
CA SER A 102 10.56 6.03 -17.77
C SER A 102 9.72 6.93 -18.68
N ASP A 103 8.43 6.96 -18.44
CA ASP A 103 7.52 7.93 -19.03
C ASP A 103 7.16 8.97 -17.95
N PRO A 104 7.78 10.15 -17.97
CA PRO A 104 7.51 11.20 -17.01
C PRO A 104 6.06 11.69 -17.04
N ILE A 105 5.39 11.63 -18.20
CA ILE A 105 4.01 12.06 -18.34
C ILE A 105 3.09 11.09 -17.59
N LEU A 106 3.28 9.78 -17.75
CA LEU A 106 2.52 8.77 -17.00
C LEU A 106 2.72 8.96 -15.50
N LEU A 107 3.97 9.14 -15.04
CA LEU A 107 4.28 9.37 -13.64
C LEU A 107 3.59 10.61 -13.09
N LEU A 108 3.67 11.74 -13.81
CA LEU A 108 2.98 12.97 -13.43
C LEU A 108 1.45 12.79 -13.42
N SER A 109 0.89 12.06 -14.38
CA SER A 109 -0.55 11.77 -14.41
C SER A 109 -1.00 10.98 -13.20
N ILE A 110 -0.25 9.96 -12.77
CA ILE A 110 -0.53 9.19 -11.55
C ILE A 110 -0.49 10.10 -10.32
N ILE A 111 0.54 10.93 -10.20
CA ILE A 111 0.69 11.88 -9.08
C ILE A 111 -0.46 12.88 -9.06
N LEU A 112 -0.81 13.45 -10.19
CA LEU A 112 -1.91 14.42 -10.29
C LEU A 112 -3.25 13.79 -9.91
N LEU A 113 -3.53 12.56 -10.34
CA LEU A 113 -4.74 11.83 -9.94
C LEU A 113 -4.80 11.59 -8.44
N LEU A 114 -3.67 11.22 -7.80
CA LEU A 114 -3.60 11.05 -6.35
C LEU A 114 -3.76 12.36 -5.58
N LEU A 115 -3.27 13.48 -6.12
CA LEU A 115 -3.40 14.80 -5.50
C LEU A 115 -4.76 15.46 -5.79
N ALA A 116 -5.49 15.01 -6.80
CA ALA A 116 -6.83 15.52 -7.15
C ALA A 116 -7.95 15.05 -6.22
N VAL A 117 -7.60 14.46 -5.08
CA VAL A 117 -8.58 14.01 -4.08
C VAL A 117 -9.28 15.24 -3.46
N PRO A 118 -10.62 15.24 -3.36
CA PRO A 118 -11.36 16.32 -2.71
C PRO A 118 -10.86 16.59 -1.28
N ALA A 119 -10.82 17.84 -0.86
CA ALA A 119 -10.30 18.25 0.45
C ALA A 119 -10.95 17.51 1.64
N SER A 120 -12.25 17.19 1.54
CA SER A 120 -12.97 16.42 2.55
C SER A 120 -12.46 14.99 2.68
N LEU A 121 -12.14 14.33 1.57
CA LEU A 121 -11.56 12.99 1.56
C LEU A 121 -10.09 13.01 1.96
N TYR A 122 -9.34 14.03 1.51
CA TYR A 122 -7.97 14.24 1.95
C TYR A 122 -7.86 14.32 3.47
N GLY A 123 -8.71 15.13 4.11
CA GLY A 123 -8.73 15.27 5.56
C GLY A 123 -9.08 13.97 6.31
N GLN A 124 -9.84 13.08 5.69
CA GLN A 124 -10.26 11.79 6.27
C GLN A 124 -9.31 10.62 5.98
N SER A 125 -8.35 10.80 5.07
CA SER A 125 -7.39 9.77 4.68
C SER A 125 -5.94 10.25 4.87
N TYR A 126 -5.43 11.04 3.93
CA TYR A 126 -4.03 11.47 3.92
C TYR A 126 -3.68 12.44 5.07
N GLY A 127 -4.61 13.29 5.45
CA GLY A 127 -4.43 14.30 6.50
C GLY A 127 -4.69 13.78 7.92
N TRP A 128 -5.18 12.57 8.07
CA TRP A 128 -5.47 11.94 9.37
C TRP A 128 -4.58 10.72 9.60
N PRO A 129 -3.51 10.82 10.42
CA PRO A 129 -2.51 9.76 10.57
C PRO A 129 -3.07 8.39 10.98
N ALA A 130 -4.03 8.33 11.90
CA ALA A 130 -4.65 7.06 12.32
C ALA A 130 -5.49 6.42 11.19
N ALA A 131 -6.14 7.23 10.37
CA ALA A 131 -6.82 6.75 9.17
C ALA A 131 -5.80 6.30 8.12
N PHE A 132 -4.74 7.08 7.91
CA PHE A 132 -3.68 6.77 6.96
C PHE A 132 -3.09 5.38 7.17
N VAL A 133 -2.74 5.03 8.41
CA VAL A 133 -2.14 3.70 8.67
C VAL A 133 -3.11 2.54 8.48
N ASN A 134 -4.41 2.77 8.60
CA ASN A 134 -5.43 1.75 8.42
C ASN A 134 -5.92 1.60 6.96
N TYR A 135 -5.88 2.68 6.17
CA TYR A 135 -6.49 2.69 4.84
C TYR A 135 -5.49 2.90 3.70
N GLU A 136 -4.43 3.70 3.91
CA GLU A 136 -3.45 3.99 2.87
C GLU A 136 -2.25 3.04 2.92
N VAL A 137 -1.75 2.69 4.10
CA VAL A 137 -0.61 1.77 4.25
C VAL A 137 -0.86 0.38 3.65
N PRO A 138 -2.05 -0.23 3.73
CA PRO A 138 -2.31 -1.50 3.06
C PRO A 138 -2.35 -1.40 1.53
N VAL A 139 -2.52 -0.21 0.94
CA VAL A 139 -2.61 -0.04 -0.52
C VAL A 139 -1.34 -0.51 -1.25
N PRO A 140 -0.11 -0.09 -0.88
CA PRO A 140 1.08 -0.62 -1.54
C PRO A 140 1.24 -2.13 -1.35
N LEU A 141 0.87 -2.69 -0.20
CA LEU A 141 0.90 -4.15 0.01
C LEU A 141 -0.10 -4.86 -0.91
N PHE A 142 -1.30 -4.33 -1.03
CA PHE A 142 -2.30 -4.85 -1.98
C PHE A 142 -1.83 -4.72 -3.42
N LEU A 143 -1.20 -3.61 -3.81
CA LEU A 143 -0.65 -3.44 -5.16
C LEU A 143 0.45 -4.47 -5.47
N VAL A 144 1.31 -4.81 -4.50
CA VAL A 144 2.29 -5.90 -4.67
C VAL A 144 1.58 -7.23 -4.86
N TYR A 145 0.59 -7.54 -4.00
CA TYR A 145 -0.22 -8.75 -4.12
C TYR A 145 -0.91 -8.82 -5.48
N PHE A 146 -1.54 -7.72 -5.92
CA PHE A 146 -2.19 -7.60 -7.22
C PHE A 146 -1.22 -7.83 -8.38
N ILE A 147 -0.05 -7.15 -8.39
CA ILE A 147 0.94 -7.27 -9.46
C ILE A 147 1.46 -8.71 -9.57
N TRP A 148 1.71 -9.37 -8.46
CA TRP A 148 2.20 -10.75 -8.46
C TRP A 148 1.15 -11.75 -8.95
N THR A 149 -0.08 -11.61 -8.51
CA THR A 149 -1.16 -12.50 -8.94
C THR A 149 -1.58 -12.24 -10.38
N GLU A 150 -1.55 -10.97 -10.82
CA GLU A 150 -1.86 -10.60 -12.20
C GLU A 150 -0.83 -11.13 -13.22
N GLU A 151 0.41 -11.40 -12.81
CA GLU A 151 1.42 -12.01 -13.68
C GLU A 151 0.96 -13.36 -14.25
N LEU A 152 0.26 -14.17 -13.47
CA LEU A 152 -0.35 -15.42 -13.95
C LEU A 152 -1.36 -15.16 -15.05
N TYR A 153 -2.18 -14.14 -14.85
CA TYR A 153 -3.23 -13.78 -15.79
C TYR A 153 -2.66 -13.34 -17.14
N ARG A 154 -1.60 -12.53 -17.13
CA ARG A 154 -1.02 -11.91 -18.33
C ARG A 154 -0.09 -12.81 -19.13
N LYS A 155 0.82 -13.46 -18.42
CA LYS A 155 1.91 -14.24 -19.05
C LYS A 155 1.46 -15.62 -19.48
N LYS A 156 0.20 -15.99 -19.26
CA LYS A 156 -0.24 -17.37 -19.38
C LYS A 156 0.67 -18.33 -18.60
N ALA A 157 1.26 -17.83 -17.51
CA ALA A 157 2.15 -18.63 -16.67
C ALA A 157 1.34 -19.79 -16.09
N GLU A 158 1.83 -20.99 -16.26
CA GLU A 158 1.13 -22.18 -15.77
C GLU A 158 1.31 -22.38 -14.26
N LYS A 159 2.20 -21.62 -13.62
CA LYS A 159 2.50 -21.73 -12.19
C LYS A 159 3.22 -20.49 -11.66
N TYR A 160 3.09 -20.24 -10.37
CA TYR A 160 3.93 -19.29 -9.63
C TYR A 160 5.38 -19.80 -9.53
N SER A 161 6.33 -18.87 -9.39
CA SER A 161 7.64 -19.24 -8.87
C SER A 161 7.52 -19.77 -7.43
N CYS A 162 8.48 -20.57 -6.98
CA CYS A 162 8.49 -21.09 -5.61
C CYS A 162 8.39 -19.94 -4.59
N PHE A 163 9.16 -18.87 -4.79
CA PHE A 163 9.13 -17.68 -3.93
C PHE A 163 7.75 -17.01 -3.91
N GLN A 164 7.12 -16.80 -5.08
CA GLN A 164 5.79 -16.20 -5.15
C GLN A 164 4.74 -17.03 -4.42
N THR A 165 4.79 -18.36 -4.57
CA THR A 165 3.85 -19.27 -3.88
C THR A 165 3.93 -19.12 -2.36
N PHE A 166 5.16 -19.03 -1.80
CA PHE A 166 5.33 -18.87 -0.37
C PHE A 166 5.07 -17.44 0.13
N ALA A 167 5.25 -16.42 -0.71
CA ALA A 167 5.12 -15.02 -0.31
C ALA A 167 3.70 -14.48 -0.48
N VAL A 168 2.93 -14.97 -1.45
CA VAL A 168 1.57 -14.47 -1.75
C VAL A 168 0.61 -14.67 -0.58
N ILE A 169 0.63 -15.85 0.06
CA ILE A 169 -0.27 -16.15 1.18
C ILE A 169 -0.03 -15.24 2.38
N PRO A 170 1.19 -15.14 2.96
CA PRO A 170 1.44 -14.23 4.07
C PRO A 170 1.22 -12.77 3.70
N LEU A 171 1.53 -12.37 2.45
CA LEU A 171 1.25 -11.01 1.98
C LEU A 171 -0.26 -10.72 1.97
N GLY A 172 -1.07 -11.63 1.43
CA GLY A 172 -2.52 -11.51 1.43
C GLY A 172 -3.09 -11.43 2.85
N ILE A 173 -2.57 -12.22 3.80
CA ILE A 173 -2.94 -12.14 5.21
C ILE A 173 -2.54 -10.79 5.80
N CYS A 174 -1.31 -10.32 5.59
CA CYS A 174 -0.84 -9.03 6.09
C CYS A 174 -1.71 -7.87 5.64
N VAL A 175 -2.11 -7.83 4.36
CA VAL A 175 -3.00 -6.77 3.84
C VAL A 175 -4.32 -6.72 4.60
N GLN A 176 -4.89 -7.88 4.94
CA GLN A 176 -6.18 -7.98 5.62
C GLN A 176 -6.14 -7.56 7.10
N LEU A 177 -4.97 -7.54 7.72
CA LEU A 177 -4.81 -7.15 9.13
C LEU A 177 -4.82 -5.63 9.38
N PHE A 178 -5.12 -4.82 8.35
CA PHE A 178 -5.20 -3.36 8.47
C PHE A 178 -6.61 -2.84 8.66
N SER A 179 -7.56 -3.25 7.81
CA SER A 179 -8.96 -2.82 7.93
C SER A 179 -9.92 -3.79 7.27
N GLU A 180 -11.16 -3.78 7.73
CA GLU A 180 -12.24 -4.63 7.23
C GLU A 180 -12.57 -4.34 5.75
N ASN A 181 -12.48 -3.07 5.34
CA ASN A 181 -12.76 -2.66 3.96
C ASN A 181 -11.77 -3.28 2.98
N ILE A 182 -10.47 -3.23 3.30
CA ILE A 182 -9.44 -3.83 2.44
C ILE A 182 -9.56 -5.36 2.44
N THR A 183 -9.96 -5.96 3.56
CA THR A 183 -10.22 -7.40 3.66
C THR A 183 -11.27 -7.85 2.63
N ILE A 184 -12.37 -7.11 2.52
CA ILE A 184 -13.42 -7.42 1.54
C ILE A 184 -12.89 -7.32 0.11
N ILE A 185 -12.11 -6.28 -0.21
CA ILE A 185 -11.52 -6.09 -1.54
C ILE A 185 -10.55 -7.23 -1.88
N VAL A 186 -9.65 -7.57 -0.96
CA VAL A 186 -8.67 -8.64 -1.16
C VAL A 186 -9.35 -9.99 -1.31
N ALA A 187 -10.33 -10.29 -0.45
CA ALA A 187 -11.08 -11.55 -0.52
C ALA A 187 -11.87 -11.68 -1.83
N ALA A 188 -12.54 -10.60 -2.26
CA ALA A 188 -13.26 -10.59 -3.54
C ALA A 188 -12.30 -10.78 -4.72
N TYR A 189 -11.15 -10.12 -4.71
CA TYR A 189 -10.12 -10.27 -5.74
C TYR A 189 -9.53 -11.70 -5.74
N ALA A 190 -9.21 -12.26 -4.58
CA ALA A 190 -8.69 -13.62 -4.48
C ALA A 190 -9.71 -14.66 -4.99
N LEU A 191 -10.97 -14.51 -4.62
CA LEU A 191 -12.05 -15.36 -5.13
C LEU A 191 -12.19 -15.25 -6.65
N TRP A 192 -12.14 -14.03 -7.19
CA TRP A 192 -12.17 -13.82 -8.63
C TRP A 192 -10.99 -14.51 -9.32
N MET A 193 -9.78 -14.41 -8.78
CA MET A 193 -8.58 -15.08 -9.31
C MET A 193 -8.70 -16.60 -9.26
N LEU A 194 -9.25 -17.18 -8.17
CA LEU A 194 -9.51 -18.60 -8.06
C LEU A 194 -10.46 -19.09 -9.16
N VAL A 195 -11.60 -18.41 -9.31
CA VAL A 195 -12.59 -18.75 -10.35
C VAL A 195 -11.98 -18.62 -11.74
N TYR A 196 -11.29 -17.50 -12.00
CA TYR A 196 -10.65 -17.26 -13.29
C TYR A 196 -9.64 -18.36 -13.65
N THR A 197 -8.73 -18.72 -12.72
CA THR A 197 -7.70 -19.72 -12.97
C THR A 197 -8.30 -21.12 -13.11
N ALA A 198 -9.32 -21.46 -12.33
CA ALA A 198 -10.05 -22.72 -12.44
C ALA A 198 -10.72 -22.87 -13.83
N VAL A 199 -11.38 -21.82 -14.30
CA VAL A 199 -12.07 -21.83 -15.61
C VAL A 199 -11.06 -21.79 -16.77
N ARG A 200 -10.08 -20.88 -16.71
CA ARG A 200 -9.14 -20.61 -17.81
C ARG A 200 -8.08 -21.68 -17.97
N TYR A 201 -7.49 -22.13 -16.84
CA TYR A 201 -6.38 -23.06 -16.85
C TYR A 201 -6.74 -24.47 -16.38
N ARG A 202 -7.98 -24.69 -15.95
CA ARG A 202 -8.45 -25.95 -15.33
C ARG A 202 -7.56 -26.37 -14.14
N LYS A 203 -6.97 -25.40 -13.46
CA LYS A 203 -6.10 -25.55 -12.27
C LYS A 203 -6.53 -24.53 -11.22
N ILE A 204 -6.42 -24.89 -9.96
CA ILE A 204 -6.66 -24.00 -8.85
C ILE A 204 -5.29 -23.55 -8.35
N TYR A 205 -5.07 -22.23 -8.35
CA TYR A 205 -3.91 -21.61 -7.71
C TYR A 205 -4.36 -21.03 -6.38
N LEU A 206 -3.64 -21.33 -5.31
CA LEU A 206 -3.87 -20.72 -4.01
C LEU A 206 -3.28 -19.31 -4.03
N THR A 207 -4.13 -18.32 -4.05
CA THR A 207 -3.78 -16.88 -4.07
C THR A 207 -4.17 -16.20 -2.77
#